data_2946674e32b384479e80d022daaa6244
#
_entry.id   2946674e32b384479e80d022daaa6244
#
_cell.length_a   1.000
_cell.length_b   1.000
_cell.length_c   1.000
_cell.angle_alpha   90.00
_cell.angle_beta   90.00
_cell.angle_gamma   90.00
#
_symmetry.space_group_name_H-M   'P 1'
#
loop_
_entity.id
_entity.type
_entity.pdbx_description
1 polymer ?
#
loop_
_entity_poly.entity_id
_entity_poly.type
_entity_poly.pdbx_seq_one_letter_code
_entity_poly.pdbx_strand_id
1 'polypeptide(L)'
;MAANLAQEDRWIPTTCGVCYSVCAILVHRVNGTVVKIEGNPDSATNRGRLCPRGVSGIMTLYDPNRVNVPLKRTNPEKGLNTDPGWVQITWEEALDTIAARLSKIRREDPRKLLLTGTVTTQDEVPFAKIFAMTFGTPNGWNSGAGNHCGTAEHLFGALLHASWSKLPDPDHCRYLLNFGTGTGSGSYYCVTGMAQRIAEARVRGMKHVAIDPFLGPGAEKADEWIPIRPGTDGAFALAMLNVLLNELSIYDGDYLKHHTNAPYLIGDDGLYIRDAKQQLPLIWDPVDAGEKPFSEPTIKDFALEGEYRVNGLRARPAFTIIREHRSEDVV
;
A
#
# COMPACT_ATOMS: atom_id res chain seq x y z
N MET A 1 -24.01 35.61 35.13
CA MET A 1 -23.62 36.47 34.02
C MET A 1 -23.50 35.55 32.80
N ALA A 2 -24.46 35.53 31.90
CA ALA A 2 -24.35 34.82 30.62
C ALA A 2 -23.24 35.52 29.82
N ALA A 3 -22.11 34.86 29.62
CA ALA A 3 -21.10 35.33 28.70
C ALA A 3 -21.80 35.52 27.34
N ASN A 4 -21.74 36.72 26.80
CA ASN A 4 -22.16 37.04 25.46
C ASN A 4 -21.20 36.25 24.53
N LEU A 5 -21.54 34.97 24.24
CA LEU A 5 -20.82 34.17 23.26
C LEU A 5 -21.06 34.86 21.93
N ALA A 6 -20.04 35.56 21.46
CA ALA A 6 -20.06 36.13 20.12
C ALA A 6 -20.51 35.01 19.17
N GLN A 7 -21.47 35.33 18.31
CA GLN A 7 -22.02 34.38 17.36
C GLN A 7 -20.87 33.86 16.50
N GLU A 8 -20.49 32.59 16.74
CA GLU A 8 -19.37 31.97 16.00
C GLU A 8 -19.90 31.43 14.68
N ASP A 9 -19.34 31.89 13.60
CA ASP A 9 -19.55 31.36 12.26
C ASP A 9 -18.21 31.36 11.52
N ARG A 10 -17.58 30.18 11.39
CA ARG A 10 -16.23 30.11 10.81
C ARG A 10 -15.94 28.80 10.12
N TRP A 11 -15.12 28.90 9.09
CA TRP A 11 -14.52 27.77 8.39
C TRP A 11 -13.14 27.47 8.97
N ILE A 12 -12.93 26.23 9.35
CA ILE A 12 -11.71 25.76 10.04
C ILE A 12 -10.99 24.79 9.10
N PRO A 13 -9.78 25.10 8.64
CA PRO A 13 -9.00 24.18 7.85
C PRO A 13 -8.48 23.03 8.74
N THR A 14 -8.63 21.80 8.25
CA THR A 14 -8.13 20.60 8.91
C THR A 14 -7.98 19.47 7.89
N THR A 15 -7.79 18.25 8.35
CA THR A 15 -7.64 17.07 7.49
C THR A 15 -8.73 16.04 7.78
N CYS A 16 -9.13 15.31 6.74
CA CYS A 16 -10.05 14.19 6.85
C CYS A 16 -9.31 12.95 7.37
N GLY A 17 -9.74 12.41 8.50
CA GLY A 17 -9.14 11.23 9.13
C GLY A 17 -9.78 9.90 8.75
N VAL A 18 -10.66 9.84 7.72
CA VAL A 18 -11.41 8.62 7.40
C VAL A 18 -10.55 7.56 6.69
N CYS A 19 -9.52 7.97 5.96
CA CYS A 19 -8.62 7.06 5.25
C CYS A 19 -7.25 7.69 5.00
N TYR A 20 -6.34 6.90 4.43
CA TYR A 20 -4.96 7.31 4.11
C TYR A 20 -4.81 8.48 3.14
N SER A 21 -5.88 8.91 2.46
CA SER A 21 -5.80 10.05 1.56
C SER A 21 -5.58 11.37 2.28
N VAL A 22 -5.90 11.45 3.56
CA VAL A 22 -5.70 12.62 4.43
C VAL A 22 -6.06 13.92 3.72
N CYS A 23 -7.21 13.93 3.03
CA CYS A 23 -7.64 15.07 2.24
C CYS A 23 -7.77 16.32 3.11
N ALA A 24 -7.25 17.45 2.64
CA ALA A 24 -7.45 18.72 3.30
C ALA A 24 -8.93 19.14 3.19
N ILE A 25 -9.53 19.50 4.31
CA ILE A 25 -10.93 19.87 4.40
C ILE A 25 -11.11 21.22 5.09
N LEU A 26 -12.24 21.81 4.82
CA LEU A 26 -12.78 22.95 5.54
C LEU A 26 -14.00 22.48 6.34
N VAL A 27 -13.99 22.71 7.63
CA VAL A 27 -15.09 22.41 8.54
C VAL A 27 -15.79 23.69 8.89
N HIS A 28 -17.06 23.81 8.51
CA HIS A 28 -17.92 24.93 8.88
C HIS A 28 -18.51 24.70 10.27
N ARG A 29 -18.15 25.55 11.21
CA ARG A 29 -18.63 25.48 12.58
C ARG A 29 -19.42 26.74 12.94
N VAL A 30 -20.65 26.55 13.40
CA VAL A 30 -21.55 27.60 13.83
C VAL A 30 -21.90 27.36 15.29
N ASN A 31 -21.57 28.31 16.17
CA ASN A 31 -21.85 28.24 17.61
C ASN A 31 -21.42 26.90 18.26
N GLY A 32 -20.22 26.43 17.92
CA GLY A 32 -19.67 25.17 18.42
C GLY A 32 -20.15 23.90 17.67
N THR A 33 -21.14 24.02 16.76
CA THR A 33 -21.69 22.89 16.02
C THR A 33 -21.12 22.84 14.61
N VAL A 34 -20.60 21.69 14.19
CA VAL A 34 -20.18 21.45 12.80
C VAL A 34 -21.43 21.26 11.95
N VAL A 35 -21.62 22.12 10.96
CA VAL A 35 -22.80 22.12 10.10
C VAL A 35 -22.48 21.69 8.66
N LYS A 36 -21.20 21.75 8.24
CA LYS A 36 -20.77 21.34 6.90
C LYS A 36 -19.31 20.93 6.87
N ILE A 37 -18.97 20.01 5.96
CA ILE A 37 -17.60 19.61 5.64
C ILE A 37 -17.42 19.67 4.13
N GLU A 38 -16.37 20.35 3.67
CA GLU A 38 -16.02 20.48 2.25
C GLU A 38 -14.52 20.22 2.04
N GLY A 39 -14.13 19.92 0.80
CA GLY A 39 -12.72 19.87 0.44
C GLY A 39 -12.11 21.26 0.44
N ASN A 40 -10.87 21.40 0.90
CA ASN A 40 -10.15 22.66 0.87
C ASN A 40 -9.65 22.97 -0.55
N PRO A 41 -10.10 24.05 -1.21
CA PRO A 41 -9.68 24.41 -2.56
C PRO A 41 -8.21 24.78 -2.67
N ASP A 42 -7.60 25.25 -1.58
CA ASP A 42 -6.18 25.65 -1.56
C ASP A 42 -5.24 24.45 -1.48
N SER A 43 -5.78 23.24 -1.31
CA SER A 43 -4.97 22.02 -1.27
C SER A 43 -4.49 21.60 -2.65
N ALA A 44 -3.20 21.50 -2.82
CA ALA A 44 -2.60 20.94 -4.05
C ALA A 44 -2.98 19.48 -4.31
N THR A 45 -3.31 18.72 -3.25
CA THR A 45 -3.58 17.28 -3.33
C THR A 45 -4.98 16.98 -3.81
N ASN A 46 -6.01 17.53 -3.17
CA ASN A 46 -7.40 17.24 -3.47
C ASN A 46 -8.15 18.40 -4.14
N ARG A 47 -7.56 19.61 -4.24
CA ARG A 47 -8.07 20.75 -5.01
C ARG A 47 -9.56 21.01 -4.78
N GLY A 48 -9.97 21.11 -3.53
CA GLY A 48 -11.37 21.34 -3.14
C GLY A 48 -12.29 20.12 -3.23
N ARG A 49 -11.80 18.95 -3.62
CA ARG A 49 -12.62 17.75 -3.76
C ARG A 49 -12.61 16.91 -2.50
N LEU A 50 -13.76 16.30 -2.22
CA LEU A 50 -13.91 15.37 -1.10
C LEU A 50 -14.83 14.22 -1.52
N CYS A 51 -14.46 13.00 -1.15
CA CYS A 51 -15.28 11.83 -1.45
C CYS A 51 -16.52 11.76 -0.52
N PRO A 52 -17.53 10.96 -0.87
CA PRO A 52 -18.75 10.82 -0.05
C PRO A 52 -18.47 10.44 1.40
N ARG A 53 -17.45 9.61 1.66
CA ARG A 53 -17.05 9.23 3.04
C ARG A 53 -16.56 10.43 3.85
N GLY A 54 -15.76 11.31 3.24
CA GLY A 54 -15.29 12.52 3.92
C GLY A 54 -16.41 13.51 4.20
N VAL A 55 -17.34 13.70 3.24
CA VAL A 55 -18.52 14.55 3.43
C VAL A 55 -19.43 13.99 4.53
N SER A 56 -19.64 12.67 4.56
CA SER A 56 -20.47 11.99 5.58
C SER A 56 -19.83 11.94 6.97
N GLY A 57 -18.61 12.41 7.15
CA GLY A 57 -17.94 12.48 8.44
C GLY A 57 -18.74 13.21 9.52
N ILE A 58 -19.57 14.16 9.13
CA ILE A 58 -20.51 14.86 10.04
C ILE A 58 -21.53 13.89 10.66
N MET A 59 -21.98 12.88 9.92
CA MET A 59 -22.92 11.88 10.43
C MET A 59 -22.26 11.00 11.51
N THR A 60 -20.98 10.68 11.33
CA THR A 60 -20.20 9.95 12.36
C THR A 60 -19.97 10.82 13.61
N LEU A 61 -19.76 12.13 13.43
CA LEU A 61 -19.56 13.04 14.54
C LEU A 61 -20.81 13.15 15.42
N TYR A 62 -21.99 13.18 14.81
CA TYR A 62 -23.28 13.37 15.50
C TYR A 62 -24.15 12.09 15.50
N ASP A 63 -23.54 10.92 15.32
CA ASP A 63 -24.24 9.64 15.45
C ASP A 63 -24.84 9.52 16.87
N PRO A 64 -26.16 9.32 17.00
CA PRO A 64 -26.81 9.18 18.30
C PRO A 64 -26.32 7.96 19.09
N ASN A 65 -25.75 6.96 18.41
CA ASN A 65 -25.18 5.77 19.04
C ASN A 65 -23.67 5.91 19.33
N ARG A 66 -23.08 7.08 19.07
CA ARG A 66 -21.68 7.32 19.35
C ARG A 66 -21.39 7.17 20.84
N VAL A 67 -20.41 6.37 21.19
CA VAL A 67 -19.92 6.22 22.56
C VAL A 67 -19.18 7.49 22.98
N ASN A 68 -19.78 8.28 23.86
CA ASN A 68 -19.24 9.57 24.33
C ASN A 68 -18.69 9.52 25.75
N VAL A 69 -18.82 8.37 26.41
CA VAL A 69 -18.42 8.16 27.82
C VAL A 69 -17.66 6.85 27.94
N PRO A 70 -16.77 6.71 28.93
CA PRO A 70 -16.12 5.44 29.18
C PRO A 70 -17.14 4.36 29.59
N LEU A 71 -16.97 3.17 29.03
CA LEU A 71 -17.80 2.01 29.34
C LEU A 71 -16.93 0.89 29.93
N LYS A 72 -17.44 0.25 30.98
CA LYS A 72 -16.83 -0.92 31.61
C LYS A 72 -17.69 -2.15 31.36
N ARG A 73 -17.05 -3.18 30.83
CA ARG A 73 -17.68 -4.49 30.68
C ARG A 73 -17.79 -5.17 32.05
N THR A 74 -18.99 -5.60 32.43
CA THR A 74 -19.24 -6.31 33.72
C THR A 74 -19.35 -7.81 33.54
N ASN A 75 -19.82 -8.29 32.38
CA ASN A 75 -19.89 -9.71 32.10
C ASN A 75 -18.53 -10.25 31.60
N PRO A 76 -17.86 -11.17 32.34
CA PRO A 76 -16.58 -11.76 31.91
C PRO A 76 -16.72 -12.71 30.73
N GLU A 77 -17.90 -13.31 30.51
CA GLU A 77 -18.14 -14.23 29.40
C GLU A 77 -18.13 -13.48 28.07
N LYS A 78 -17.48 -14.07 27.06
CA LYS A 78 -17.35 -13.51 25.71
C LYS A 78 -18.02 -14.43 24.69
N GLY A 79 -18.74 -13.84 23.75
CA GLY A 79 -19.40 -14.55 22.67
C GLY A 79 -20.21 -13.60 21.80
N LEU A 80 -20.53 -14.02 20.59
CA LEU A 80 -21.31 -13.19 19.64
C LEU A 80 -22.72 -12.86 20.17
N ASN A 81 -23.32 -13.77 20.93
CA ASN A 81 -24.67 -13.63 21.48
C ASN A 81 -24.67 -13.37 22.97
N THR A 82 -23.55 -13.04 23.55
CA THR A 82 -23.41 -12.79 25.01
C THR A 82 -23.48 -11.30 25.27
N ASP A 83 -24.45 -10.87 26.08
CA ASP A 83 -24.55 -9.48 26.49
C ASP A 83 -23.28 -9.10 27.31
N PRO A 84 -22.50 -8.13 26.86
CA PRO A 84 -21.30 -7.67 27.56
C PRO A 84 -21.60 -7.00 28.90
N GLY A 85 -22.81 -6.57 29.16
CA GLY A 85 -23.20 -5.85 30.38
C GLY A 85 -22.44 -4.52 30.51
N TRP A 86 -22.45 -3.69 29.47
CA TRP A 86 -21.77 -2.40 29.51
C TRP A 86 -22.41 -1.45 30.52
N VAL A 87 -21.58 -0.90 31.42
CA VAL A 87 -21.98 0.15 32.36
C VAL A 87 -21.12 1.39 32.17
N GLN A 88 -21.73 2.56 32.26
CA GLN A 88 -21.00 3.82 32.22
C GLN A 88 -20.18 3.98 33.50
N ILE A 89 -18.94 4.42 33.35
CA ILE A 89 -18.05 4.79 34.45
C ILE A 89 -17.50 6.21 34.24
N THR A 90 -16.83 6.76 35.22
CA THR A 90 -16.15 8.06 35.07
C THR A 90 -14.83 7.92 34.33
N TRP A 91 -14.35 9.02 33.77
CA TRP A 91 -13.01 9.07 33.14
C TRP A 91 -11.91 8.77 34.17
N GLU A 92 -12.07 9.25 35.43
CA GLU A 92 -11.14 8.98 36.50
C GLU A 92 -11.05 7.48 36.82
N GLU A 93 -12.18 6.79 37.00
CA GLU A 93 -12.20 5.34 37.20
C GLU A 93 -11.55 4.58 36.01
N ALA A 94 -11.84 5.00 34.79
CA ALA A 94 -11.27 4.37 33.61
C ALA A 94 -9.76 4.51 33.55
N LEU A 95 -9.25 5.74 33.70
CA LEU A 95 -7.82 6.05 33.63
C LEU A 95 -7.04 5.39 34.79
N ASP A 96 -7.56 5.44 36.00
CA ASP A 96 -6.92 4.82 37.17
C ASP A 96 -6.84 3.30 37.04
N THR A 97 -7.92 2.67 36.53
CA THR A 97 -7.96 1.21 36.28
C THR A 97 -6.91 0.81 35.26
N ILE A 98 -6.81 1.56 34.15
CA ILE A 98 -5.85 1.29 33.09
C ILE A 98 -4.42 1.53 33.59
N ALA A 99 -4.18 2.67 34.25
CA ALA A 99 -2.86 3.04 34.74
C ALA A 99 -2.33 2.04 35.78
N ALA A 100 -3.19 1.58 36.71
CA ALA A 100 -2.81 0.57 37.69
C ALA A 100 -2.37 -0.75 37.06
N ARG A 101 -3.12 -1.23 36.05
CA ARG A 101 -2.80 -2.47 35.32
C ARG A 101 -1.53 -2.31 34.50
N LEU A 102 -1.39 -1.24 33.73
CA LEU A 102 -0.20 -0.96 32.94
C LEU A 102 1.05 -0.81 33.80
N SER A 103 0.95 -0.11 34.94
CA SER A 103 2.04 0.04 35.88
C SER A 103 2.48 -1.29 36.52
N LYS A 104 1.53 -2.20 36.77
CA LYS A 104 1.85 -3.56 37.22
C LYS A 104 2.62 -4.32 36.15
N ILE A 105 2.11 -4.36 34.89
CA ILE A 105 2.76 -5.03 33.77
C ILE A 105 4.16 -4.47 33.54
N ARG A 106 4.31 -3.15 33.56
CA ARG A 106 5.61 -2.50 33.35
C ARG A 106 6.66 -2.91 34.42
N ARG A 107 6.25 -3.07 35.69
CA ARG A 107 7.15 -3.50 36.76
C ARG A 107 7.52 -5.00 36.64
N GLU A 108 6.56 -5.83 36.23
CA GLU A 108 6.80 -7.28 36.10
C GLU A 108 7.63 -7.60 34.86
N ASP A 109 7.15 -7.26 33.71
CA ASP A 109 7.81 -7.43 32.42
C ASP A 109 7.08 -6.62 31.33
N PRO A 110 7.64 -5.50 30.86
CA PRO A 110 7.00 -4.65 29.85
C PRO A 110 6.73 -5.37 28.53
N ARG A 111 7.42 -6.47 28.22
CA ARG A 111 7.22 -7.27 27.00
C ARG A 111 5.85 -7.99 26.97
N LYS A 112 5.16 -8.08 28.12
CA LYS A 112 3.79 -8.63 28.18
C LYS A 112 2.74 -7.69 27.58
N LEU A 113 3.10 -6.43 27.32
CA LEU A 113 2.20 -5.49 26.64
C LEU A 113 2.41 -5.59 25.13
N LEU A 114 1.33 -5.90 24.42
CA LEU A 114 1.25 -5.79 22.97
C LEU A 114 0.37 -4.61 22.59
N LEU A 115 0.89 -3.66 21.84
CA LEU A 115 0.15 -2.58 21.23
C LEU A 115 -0.13 -2.93 19.78
N THR A 116 -1.39 -3.08 19.41
CA THR A 116 -1.83 -3.27 18.04
C THR A 116 -2.68 -2.08 17.62
N GLY A 117 -2.50 -1.65 16.38
CA GLY A 117 -3.31 -0.60 15.80
C GLY A 117 -3.43 -0.79 14.30
N THR A 118 -4.49 -0.26 13.71
CA THR A 118 -4.59 -0.09 12.26
C THR A 118 -4.05 1.29 11.90
N VAL A 119 -3.30 1.36 10.81
CA VAL A 119 -2.88 2.63 10.23
C VAL A 119 -4.07 3.24 9.51
N THR A 120 -4.99 3.83 10.22
CA THR A 120 -6.13 4.53 9.61
C THR A 120 -5.88 6.02 9.49
N THR A 121 -5.10 6.59 10.42
CA THR A 121 -4.65 7.98 10.36
C THR A 121 -3.17 8.05 10.64
N GLN A 122 -2.48 8.99 10.00
CA GLN A 122 -1.02 9.14 10.17
C GLN A 122 -0.63 9.68 11.55
N ASP A 123 -1.56 10.29 12.25
CA ASP A 123 -1.29 10.98 13.52
C ASP A 123 -1.24 10.01 14.72
N GLU A 124 -1.97 8.89 14.68
CA GLU A 124 -2.02 7.92 15.76
C GLU A 124 -0.76 7.05 15.86
N VAL A 125 -0.12 6.76 14.72
CA VAL A 125 1.05 5.88 14.66
C VAL A 125 2.25 6.41 15.46
N PRO A 126 2.64 7.69 15.35
CA PRO A 126 3.72 8.24 16.15
C PRO A 126 3.44 8.13 17.66
N PHE A 127 2.22 8.43 18.09
CA PHE A 127 1.84 8.34 19.51
C PHE A 127 1.91 6.91 20.03
N ALA A 128 1.43 5.93 19.28
CA ALA A 128 1.52 4.53 19.67
C ALA A 128 2.98 4.06 19.78
N LYS A 129 3.85 4.46 18.85
CA LYS A 129 5.28 4.16 18.90
C LYS A 129 5.98 4.81 20.08
N ILE A 130 5.73 6.11 20.33
CA ILE A 130 6.30 6.83 21.46
C ILE A 130 5.85 6.16 22.75
N PHE A 131 4.57 5.79 22.86
CA PHE A 131 4.06 5.10 24.03
C PHE A 131 4.75 3.75 24.23
N ALA A 132 4.88 2.92 23.19
CA ALA A 132 5.55 1.62 23.27
C ALA A 132 7.01 1.76 23.75
N MET A 133 7.75 2.70 23.13
CA MET A 133 9.14 2.97 23.50
C MET A 133 9.27 3.45 24.94
N THR A 134 8.41 4.38 25.38
CA THR A 134 8.43 4.93 26.72
C THR A 134 7.99 3.91 27.77
N PHE A 135 7.05 3.04 27.42
CA PHE A 135 6.62 1.93 28.26
C PHE A 135 7.71 0.88 28.42
N GLY A 136 8.53 0.68 27.41
CA GLY A 136 9.63 -0.29 27.36
C GLY A 136 9.23 -1.63 26.74
N THR A 137 8.15 -1.68 25.93
CA THR A 137 7.78 -2.88 25.20
C THR A 137 8.31 -2.86 23.77
N PRO A 138 8.94 -3.96 23.26
CA PRO A 138 9.26 -4.11 21.86
C PRO A 138 8.04 -4.48 21.00
N ASN A 139 6.91 -4.82 21.63
CA ASN A 139 5.72 -5.35 20.99
C ASN A 139 4.74 -4.23 20.58
N GLY A 140 5.27 -3.14 20.03
CA GLY A 140 4.47 -2.11 19.36
C GLY A 140 4.35 -2.43 17.88
N TRP A 141 3.17 -2.85 17.42
CA TRP A 141 2.99 -3.33 16.06
C TRP A 141 1.82 -2.65 15.34
N ASN A 142 2.05 -2.36 14.07
CA ASN A 142 1.07 -1.82 13.17
C ASN A 142 0.56 -2.92 12.24
N SER A 143 -0.68 -3.33 12.43
CA SER A 143 -1.28 -4.45 11.69
C SER A 143 -1.44 -4.22 10.19
N GLY A 144 -1.49 -2.96 9.74
CA GLY A 144 -1.76 -2.64 8.35
C GLY A 144 -0.56 -2.79 7.42
N ALA A 145 0.63 -2.38 7.86
CA ALA A 145 1.80 -2.32 7.01
C ALA A 145 2.46 -3.69 6.74
N GLY A 146 2.18 -4.71 7.57
CA GLY A 146 2.79 -6.04 7.44
C GLY A 146 2.08 -6.96 6.46
N ASN A 147 0.79 -7.15 6.64
CA ASN A 147 0.07 -8.24 6.00
C ASN A 147 -0.67 -7.85 4.71
N HIS A 148 -1.21 -6.65 4.59
CA HIS A 148 -1.99 -6.30 3.40
C HIS A 148 -1.29 -5.34 2.45
N CYS A 149 -0.58 -4.32 2.94
CA CYS A 149 0.22 -3.49 2.03
C CYS A 149 1.69 -3.93 1.98
N GLY A 150 2.23 -4.39 3.11
CA GLY A 150 3.67 -4.55 3.30
C GLY A 150 4.32 -5.53 2.35
N THR A 151 3.68 -6.66 2.08
CA THR A 151 4.26 -7.68 1.20
C THR A 151 4.19 -7.32 -0.27
N ALA A 152 3.13 -6.68 -0.73
CA ALA A 152 2.93 -6.36 -2.14
C ALA A 152 3.48 -4.99 -2.52
N GLU A 153 3.17 -3.94 -1.77
CA GLU A 153 3.53 -2.58 -2.13
C GLU A 153 4.85 -2.12 -1.52
N HIS A 154 4.99 -2.26 -0.20
CA HIS A 154 6.14 -1.68 0.49
C HIS A 154 7.42 -2.48 0.29
N LEU A 155 7.34 -3.81 0.30
CA LEU A 155 8.51 -4.66 0.05
C LEU A 155 9.02 -4.49 -1.38
N PHE A 156 8.13 -4.63 -2.37
CA PHE A 156 8.50 -4.41 -3.77
C PHE A 156 8.91 -2.97 -4.05
N GLY A 157 8.21 -1.99 -3.47
CA GLY A 157 8.61 -0.59 -3.57
C GLY A 157 10.01 -0.33 -3.05
N ALA A 158 10.34 -0.87 -1.88
CA ALA A 158 11.66 -0.71 -1.27
C ALA A 158 12.75 -1.43 -2.08
N LEU A 159 12.51 -2.66 -2.53
CA LEU A 159 13.50 -3.46 -3.24
C LEU A 159 13.75 -2.98 -4.67
N LEU A 160 12.70 -2.58 -5.40
CA LEU A 160 12.81 -2.25 -6.82
C LEU A 160 12.95 -0.76 -7.09
N HIS A 161 12.46 0.09 -6.20
CA HIS A 161 12.38 1.53 -6.43
C HIS A 161 12.92 2.38 -5.29
N ALA A 162 13.45 1.77 -4.22
CA ALA A 162 13.85 2.47 -2.98
C ALA A 162 12.77 3.43 -2.45
N SER A 163 11.50 3.06 -2.63
CA SER A 163 10.33 3.87 -2.30
C SER A 163 9.35 3.10 -1.43
N TRP A 164 8.77 3.78 -0.44
CA TRP A 164 7.74 3.19 0.41
C TRP A 164 6.43 2.92 -0.35
N SER A 165 6.04 3.82 -1.22
CA SER A 165 4.82 3.72 -2.02
C SER A 165 5.02 4.28 -3.43
N LYS A 166 4.32 3.70 -4.40
CA LYS A 166 4.31 4.13 -5.79
C LYS A 166 2.94 4.71 -6.12
N LEU A 167 2.94 5.86 -6.74
CA LEU A 167 1.72 6.48 -7.26
C LEU A 167 1.82 6.53 -8.78
N PRO A 168 0.74 6.20 -9.51
CA PRO A 168 0.71 6.41 -10.94
C PRO A 168 0.78 7.90 -11.27
N ASP A 169 1.34 8.23 -12.43
CA ASP A 169 1.35 9.59 -12.97
C ASP A 169 0.36 9.71 -14.14
N PRO A 170 -0.91 10.00 -13.87
CA PRO A 170 -1.92 10.13 -14.93
C PRO A 170 -1.66 11.32 -15.84
N ASP A 171 -0.91 12.33 -15.41
CA ASP A 171 -0.68 13.55 -16.19
C ASP A 171 0.13 13.26 -17.47
N HIS A 172 0.99 12.23 -17.44
CA HIS A 172 1.79 11.78 -18.58
C HIS A 172 1.38 10.39 -19.11
N CYS A 173 0.44 9.71 -18.45
CA CYS A 173 -0.04 8.39 -18.84
C CYS A 173 -0.88 8.47 -20.13
N ARG A 174 -0.65 7.52 -21.05
CA ARG A 174 -1.43 7.36 -22.29
C ARG A 174 -2.30 6.10 -22.28
N TYR A 175 -1.94 5.12 -21.48
CA TYR A 175 -2.65 3.85 -21.34
C TYR A 175 -2.59 3.40 -19.88
N LEU A 176 -3.73 3.26 -19.23
CA LEU A 176 -3.86 2.87 -17.83
C LEU A 176 -4.50 1.50 -17.73
N LEU A 177 -3.76 0.56 -17.15
CA LEU A 177 -4.30 -0.71 -16.66
C LEU A 177 -4.63 -0.57 -15.17
N ASN A 178 -5.89 -0.75 -14.83
CA ASN A 178 -6.39 -0.56 -13.47
C ASN A 178 -6.90 -1.88 -12.92
N PHE A 179 -6.14 -2.50 -12.01
CA PHE A 179 -6.47 -3.78 -11.39
C PHE A 179 -7.16 -3.58 -10.05
N GLY A 180 -8.43 -3.97 -9.94
CA GLY A 180 -9.18 -4.10 -8.70
C GLY A 180 -9.27 -2.83 -7.85
N THR A 181 -9.09 -1.65 -8.43
CA THR A 181 -9.10 -0.40 -7.66
C THR A 181 -10.21 0.54 -8.10
N GLY A 182 -11.03 0.96 -7.15
CA GLY A 182 -12.07 1.95 -7.35
C GLY A 182 -11.50 3.36 -7.39
N THR A 183 -11.17 3.87 -8.57
CA THR A 183 -10.69 5.24 -8.75
C THR A 183 -11.75 6.26 -8.32
N GLY A 184 -11.51 6.98 -7.25
CA GLY A 184 -12.37 8.07 -6.77
C GLY A 184 -13.27 7.76 -5.58
N SER A 185 -13.44 6.51 -5.18
CA SER A 185 -14.32 6.13 -4.08
C SER A 185 -13.79 4.99 -3.23
N GLY A 186 -12.61 5.16 -2.64
CA GLY A 186 -12.18 4.19 -1.65
C GLY A 186 -10.86 3.49 -1.90
N SER A 187 -10.16 3.83 -2.94
CA SER A 187 -8.81 3.35 -3.14
C SER A 187 -7.78 4.18 -2.35
N TYR A 188 -6.64 3.61 -2.18
CA TYR A 188 -5.50 4.03 -1.42
C TYR A 188 -4.88 5.33 -1.96
N TYR A 189 -4.43 6.23 -1.10
CA TYR A 189 -3.77 7.52 -1.36
C TYR A 189 -4.42 8.47 -2.39
N CYS A 190 -4.65 9.71 -1.98
CA CYS A 190 -5.12 10.81 -2.84
C CYS A 190 -6.32 10.48 -3.72
N VAL A 191 -7.24 9.66 -3.22
CA VAL A 191 -8.38 9.09 -3.95
C VAL A 191 -9.09 10.11 -4.85
N THR A 192 -9.44 11.26 -4.29
CA THR A 192 -10.20 12.28 -5.01
C THR A 192 -9.35 13.04 -6.02
N GLY A 193 -8.09 13.33 -5.67
CA GLY A 193 -7.14 13.96 -6.58
C GLY A 193 -6.76 13.04 -7.74
N MET A 194 -6.59 11.74 -7.47
CA MET A 194 -6.27 10.76 -8.49
C MET A 194 -7.43 10.55 -9.47
N ALA A 195 -8.66 10.45 -8.98
CA ALA A 195 -9.85 10.33 -9.82
C ALA A 195 -9.98 11.49 -10.82
N GLN A 196 -9.72 12.71 -10.35
CA GLN A 196 -9.73 13.87 -11.23
C GLN A 196 -8.64 13.80 -12.30
N ARG A 197 -7.41 13.49 -11.91
CA ARG A 197 -6.29 13.40 -12.86
C ARG A 197 -6.52 12.32 -13.91
N ILE A 198 -7.08 11.18 -13.52
CA ILE A 198 -7.48 10.11 -14.46
C ILE A 198 -8.57 10.61 -15.42
N ALA A 199 -9.58 11.33 -14.92
CA ALA A 199 -10.61 11.90 -15.76
C ALA A 199 -10.03 12.93 -16.76
N GLU A 200 -9.17 13.83 -16.31
CA GLU A 200 -8.47 14.80 -17.14
C GLU A 200 -7.55 14.11 -18.17
N ALA A 201 -6.86 13.05 -17.79
CA ALA A 201 -6.02 12.25 -18.68
C ALA A 201 -6.85 11.58 -19.79
N ARG A 202 -8.04 11.07 -19.46
CA ARG A 202 -8.96 10.50 -20.45
C ARG A 202 -9.47 11.55 -21.43
N VAL A 203 -9.75 12.75 -20.97
CA VAL A 203 -10.09 13.88 -21.87
C VAL A 203 -8.94 14.19 -22.83
N ARG A 204 -7.68 14.01 -22.40
CA ARG A 204 -6.50 14.14 -23.27
C ARG A 204 -6.28 12.93 -24.19
N GLY A 205 -7.11 11.90 -24.13
CA GLY A 205 -7.04 10.69 -24.97
C GLY A 205 -6.35 9.50 -24.33
N MET A 206 -6.08 9.50 -23.02
CA MET A 206 -5.60 8.32 -22.30
C MET A 206 -6.63 7.20 -22.38
N LYS A 207 -6.19 6.01 -22.77
CA LYS A 207 -6.99 4.79 -22.70
C LYS A 207 -6.98 4.23 -21.28
N HIS A 208 -8.15 3.82 -20.79
CA HIS A 208 -8.33 3.24 -19.47
C HIS A 208 -8.97 1.85 -19.61
N VAL A 209 -8.24 0.83 -19.20
CA VAL A 209 -8.73 -0.55 -19.08
C VAL A 209 -8.88 -0.90 -17.62
N ALA A 210 -10.07 -1.28 -17.21
CA ALA A 210 -10.36 -1.75 -15.86
C ALA A 210 -10.41 -3.28 -15.84
N ILE A 211 -9.53 -3.87 -15.04
CA ILE A 211 -9.47 -5.31 -14.77
C ILE A 211 -10.04 -5.52 -13.37
N ASP A 212 -11.31 -5.89 -13.29
CA ASP A 212 -12.02 -5.95 -12.01
C ASP A 212 -13.16 -6.98 -12.13
N PRO A 213 -13.36 -7.87 -11.16
CA PRO A 213 -14.48 -8.81 -11.17
C PRO A 213 -15.86 -8.12 -11.13
N PHE A 214 -15.89 -6.85 -10.74
CA PHE A 214 -17.09 -6.07 -10.56
C PHE A 214 -17.06 -4.77 -11.37
N LEU A 215 -18.13 -4.50 -12.13
CA LEU A 215 -18.30 -3.22 -12.84
C LEU A 215 -18.69 -2.11 -11.87
N GLY A 216 -17.74 -1.68 -11.06
CA GLY A 216 -17.92 -0.64 -10.06
C GLY A 216 -17.55 0.76 -10.60
N PRO A 217 -17.57 1.78 -9.72
CA PRO A 217 -17.31 3.18 -10.09
C PRO A 217 -15.95 3.42 -10.80
N GLY A 218 -14.96 2.56 -10.54
CA GLY A 218 -13.66 2.61 -11.21
C GLY A 218 -13.69 2.09 -12.64
N ALA A 219 -14.57 1.13 -12.91
CA ALA A 219 -14.69 0.45 -14.19
C ALA A 219 -15.76 1.07 -15.11
N GLU A 220 -16.86 1.62 -14.56
CA GLU A 220 -18.00 2.12 -15.33
C GLU A 220 -17.65 3.21 -16.37
N LYS A 221 -16.56 3.91 -16.18
CA LYS A 221 -16.06 4.96 -17.09
C LYS A 221 -14.83 4.53 -17.87
N ALA A 222 -14.37 3.29 -17.74
CA ALA A 222 -13.26 2.75 -18.50
C ALA A 222 -13.62 2.61 -20.00
N ASP A 223 -12.62 2.65 -20.86
CA ASP A 223 -12.81 2.35 -22.31
C ASP A 223 -13.06 0.86 -22.51
N GLU A 224 -12.52 0.02 -21.64
CA GLU A 224 -12.70 -1.42 -21.64
C GLU A 224 -12.77 -1.96 -20.21
N TRP A 225 -13.65 -2.92 -19.97
CA TRP A 225 -13.74 -3.65 -18.73
C TRP A 225 -13.50 -5.14 -18.97
N ILE A 226 -12.55 -5.70 -18.22
CA ILE A 226 -12.21 -7.12 -18.24
C ILE A 226 -12.68 -7.74 -16.92
N PRO A 227 -13.76 -8.55 -16.94
CA PRO A 227 -14.28 -9.22 -15.74
C PRO A 227 -13.38 -10.38 -15.34
N ILE A 228 -12.33 -10.07 -14.58
CA ILE A 228 -11.35 -11.07 -14.14
C ILE A 228 -11.94 -11.97 -13.03
N ARG A 229 -11.57 -13.25 -13.04
CA ARG A 229 -11.86 -14.15 -11.92
C ARG A 229 -11.01 -13.72 -10.71
N PRO A 230 -11.59 -13.54 -9.51
CA PRO A 230 -10.82 -13.24 -8.31
C PRO A 230 -9.68 -14.24 -8.08
N GLY A 231 -8.49 -13.71 -7.76
CA GLY A 231 -7.29 -14.52 -7.51
C GLY A 231 -6.49 -14.92 -8.76
N THR A 232 -6.87 -14.44 -9.96
CA THR A 232 -6.14 -14.75 -11.21
C THR A 232 -5.39 -13.56 -11.79
N ASP A 233 -5.18 -12.49 -11.03
CA ASP A 233 -4.44 -11.31 -11.47
C ASP A 233 -3.01 -11.65 -11.91
N GLY A 234 -2.35 -12.55 -11.16
CA GLY A 234 -1.01 -13.04 -11.50
C GLY A 234 -0.96 -13.79 -12.83
N ALA A 235 -1.94 -14.67 -13.08
CA ALA A 235 -2.03 -15.41 -14.35
C ALA A 235 -2.27 -14.45 -15.53
N PHE A 236 -3.13 -13.44 -15.36
CA PHE A 236 -3.35 -12.42 -16.37
C PHE A 236 -2.08 -11.61 -16.66
N ALA A 237 -1.36 -11.20 -15.62
CA ALA A 237 -0.09 -10.47 -15.79
C ALA A 237 0.98 -11.33 -16.48
N LEU A 238 1.08 -12.62 -16.17
CA LEU A 238 2.00 -13.56 -16.82
C LEU A 238 1.63 -13.78 -18.29
N ALA A 239 0.34 -13.88 -18.63
CA ALA A 239 -0.12 -13.97 -20.01
C ALA A 239 0.27 -12.72 -20.81
N MET A 240 0.12 -11.52 -20.23
CA MET A 240 0.58 -10.27 -20.85
C MET A 240 2.10 -10.28 -21.07
N LEU A 241 2.87 -10.73 -20.08
CA LEU A 241 4.34 -10.87 -20.22
C LEU A 241 4.71 -11.87 -21.31
N ASN A 242 4.00 -13.00 -21.44
CA ASN A 242 4.24 -13.95 -22.50
C ASN A 242 4.07 -13.32 -23.88
N VAL A 243 2.98 -12.56 -24.09
CA VAL A 243 2.76 -11.84 -25.35
C VAL A 243 3.91 -10.86 -25.62
N LEU A 244 4.29 -10.05 -24.64
CA LEU A 244 5.35 -9.06 -24.81
C LEU A 244 6.71 -9.69 -25.10
N LEU A 245 7.11 -10.69 -24.31
CA LEU A 245 8.46 -11.24 -24.36
C LEU A 245 8.63 -12.29 -25.46
N ASN A 246 7.63 -13.14 -25.69
CA ASN A 246 7.75 -14.29 -26.58
C ASN A 246 7.10 -14.09 -27.94
N GLU A 247 5.94 -13.43 -28.02
CA GLU A 247 5.26 -13.23 -29.29
C GLU A 247 5.72 -11.95 -30.01
N LEU A 248 5.89 -10.86 -29.26
CA LEU A 248 6.25 -9.55 -29.82
C LEU A 248 7.73 -9.19 -29.67
N SER A 249 8.46 -9.85 -28.79
CA SER A 249 9.86 -9.55 -28.44
C SER A 249 10.09 -8.08 -28.07
N ILE A 250 9.14 -7.49 -27.31
CA ILE A 250 9.19 -6.10 -26.86
C ILE A 250 9.76 -6.07 -25.44
N TYR A 251 11.02 -5.70 -25.33
CA TYR A 251 11.69 -5.45 -24.07
C TYR A 251 12.91 -4.55 -24.27
N ASP A 252 13.30 -3.81 -23.22
CA ASP A 252 14.50 -2.99 -23.22
C ASP A 252 15.71 -3.87 -22.83
N GLY A 253 16.40 -4.37 -23.85
CA GLY A 253 17.56 -5.25 -23.67
C GLY A 253 18.71 -4.57 -22.92
N ASP A 254 18.98 -3.30 -23.18
CA ASP A 254 20.06 -2.55 -22.52
C ASP A 254 19.76 -2.33 -21.04
N TYR A 255 18.50 -1.97 -20.72
CA TYR A 255 18.08 -1.87 -19.33
C TYR A 255 18.18 -3.20 -18.59
N LEU A 256 17.72 -4.29 -19.21
CA LEU A 256 17.80 -5.63 -18.63
C LEU A 256 19.25 -6.05 -18.34
N LYS A 257 20.17 -5.78 -19.26
CA LYS A 257 21.59 -6.11 -19.12
C LYS A 257 22.28 -5.36 -17.98
N HIS A 258 22.02 -4.07 -17.87
CA HIS A 258 22.82 -3.17 -17.03
C HIS A 258 22.18 -2.80 -15.70
N HIS A 259 20.85 -2.94 -15.56
CA HIS A 259 20.11 -2.45 -14.40
C HIS A 259 19.28 -3.52 -13.68
N THR A 260 19.38 -4.79 -14.10
CA THR A 260 18.62 -5.87 -13.49
C THR A 260 19.49 -7.12 -13.29
N ASN A 261 18.92 -8.14 -12.65
CA ASN A 261 19.52 -9.46 -12.52
C ASN A 261 19.24 -10.40 -13.71
N ALA A 262 18.68 -9.88 -14.79
CA ALA A 262 18.33 -10.65 -15.98
C ALA A 262 19.49 -11.46 -16.58
N PRO A 263 20.75 -10.95 -16.64
CA PRO A 263 21.89 -11.70 -17.15
C PRO A 263 22.52 -12.70 -16.16
N TYR A 264 22.07 -12.74 -14.89
CA TYR A 264 22.69 -13.61 -13.91
C TYR A 264 22.43 -15.09 -14.23
N LEU A 265 23.50 -15.89 -14.17
CA LEU A 265 23.43 -17.31 -14.48
C LEU A 265 22.79 -18.10 -13.35
N ILE A 266 21.83 -18.94 -13.70
CA ILE A 266 21.10 -19.83 -12.81
C ILE A 266 21.44 -21.27 -13.18
N GLY A 267 21.79 -22.09 -12.18
CA GLY A 267 22.02 -23.51 -12.30
C GLY A 267 20.73 -24.35 -12.34
N ASP A 268 20.88 -25.66 -12.53
CA ASP A 268 19.75 -26.60 -12.51
C ASP A 268 19.07 -26.71 -11.14
N ASP A 269 19.74 -26.27 -10.07
CA ASP A 269 19.19 -26.17 -8.71
C ASP A 269 18.32 -24.93 -8.48
N GLY A 270 18.16 -24.06 -9.50
CA GLY A 270 17.40 -22.82 -9.42
C GLY A 270 18.11 -21.68 -8.69
N LEU A 271 19.38 -21.85 -8.33
CA LEU A 271 20.15 -20.83 -7.61
C LEU A 271 21.12 -20.09 -8.55
N TYR A 272 21.48 -18.86 -8.17
CA TYR A 272 22.53 -18.14 -8.88
C TYR A 272 23.88 -18.84 -8.75
N ILE A 273 24.53 -19.07 -9.88
CA ILE A 273 25.91 -19.52 -9.90
C ILE A 273 26.80 -18.34 -9.49
N ARG A 274 27.64 -18.57 -8.49
CA ARG A 274 28.46 -17.53 -7.90
C ARG A 274 29.93 -17.84 -8.07
N ASP A 275 30.75 -16.80 -8.18
CA ASP A 275 32.18 -16.96 -8.17
C ASP A 275 32.66 -17.48 -6.79
N ALA A 276 33.75 -18.30 -6.78
CA ALA A 276 34.21 -18.94 -5.57
C ALA A 276 34.85 -17.98 -4.56
N LYS A 277 35.37 -16.84 -5.01
CA LYS A 277 36.13 -15.91 -4.18
C LYS A 277 35.26 -14.81 -3.54
N GLN A 278 34.48 -14.14 -4.37
CA GLN A 278 33.70 -12.97 -3.95
C GLN A 278 32.24 -13.27 -3.69
N GLN A 279 31.79 -14.48 -4.05
CA GLN A 279 30.39 -14.89 -3.93
C GLN A 279 29.42 -14.01 -4.75
N LEU A 280 29.94 -13.31 -5.76
CA LEU A 280 29.13 -12.50 -6.68
C LEU A 280 28.46 -13.40 -7.73
N PRO A 281 27.23 -13.09 -8.18
CA PRO A 281 26.60 -13.79 -9.29
C PRO A 281 27.47 -13.73 -10.54
N LEU A 282 27.51 -14.82 -11.28
CA LEU A 282 28.18 -14.89 -12.57
C LEU A 282 27.22 -14.49 -13.70
N ILE A 283 27.79 -13.93 -14.75
CA ILE A 283 27.15 -13.67 -16.05
C ILE A 283 27.95 -14.39 -17.14
N TRP A 284 27.38 -14.52 -18.31
CA TRP A 284 28.09 -14.92 -19.50
C TRP A 284 28.39 -13.71 -20.38
N ASP A 285 29.69 -13.52 -20.70
CA ASP A 285 30.12 -12.53 -21.67
C ASP A 285 30.20 -13.19 -23.06
N PRO A 286 29.27 -12.88 -23.99
CA PRO A 286 29.23 -13.52 -25.30
C PRO A 286 30.40 -13.11 -26.21
N VAL A 287 31.07 -11.99 -25.93
CA VAL A 287 32.22 -11.51 -26.71
C VAL A 287 33.48 -12.29 -26.39
N ASP A 288 33.72 -12.53 -25.11
CA ASP A 288 34.87 -13.29 -24.64
C ASP A 288 34.58 -14.79 -24.49
N ALA A 289 33.34 -15.19 -24.73
CA ALA A 289 32.83 -16.56 -24.60
C ALA A 289 33.16 -17.21 -23.24
N GLY A 290 32.93 -16.49 -22.15
CA GLY A 290 33.25 -16.94 -20.81
C GLY A 290 32.41 -16.33 -19.72
N GLU A 291 32.40 -17.02 -18.55
CA GLU A 291 31.76 -16.53 -17.36
C GLU A 291 32.60 -15.44 -16.66
N LYS A 292 31.94 -14.43 -16.10
CA LYS A 292 32.55 -13.37 -15.31
C LYS A 292 31.65 -13.00 -14.13
N PRO A 293 32.22 -12.55 -12.97
CA PRO A 293 31.43 -11.88 -11.95
C PRO A 293 30.74 -10.65 -12.51
N PHE A 294 29.49 -10.41 -12.16
CA PHE A 294 28.66 -9.35 -12.79
C PHE A 294 29.24 -7.92 -12.65
N SER A 295 30.12 -7.68 -11.70
CA SER A 295 30.79 -6.38 -11.47
C SER A 295 32.20 -6.31 -12.07
N GLU A 296 32.62 -7.33 -12.84
CA GLU A 296 33.95 -7.39 -13.46
C GLU A 296 34.12 -6.27 -14.50
N PRO A 297 35.12 -5.36 -14.37
CA PRO A 297 35.29 -4.24 -15.29
C PRO A 297 35.62 -4.63 -16.73
N THR A 298 36.04 -5.88 -16.94
CA THR A 298 36.42 -6.44 -18.26
C THR A 298 35.24 -6.99 -19.04
N ILE A 299 34.02 -6.94 -18.52
CA ILE A 299 32.82 -7.38 -19.23
C ILE A 299 32.59 -6.49 -20.45
N LYS A 300 32.48 -7.11 -21.62
CA LYS A 300 32.22 -6.44 -22.89
C LYS A 300 30.74 -6.42 -23.27
N ASP A 301 30.02 -7.48 -22.92
CA ASP A 301 28.58 -7.58 -23.08
C ASP A 301 27.97 -8.59 -22.10
N PHE A 302 26.66 -8.59 -21.96
CA PHE A 302 25.90 -9.46 -21.09
C PHE A 302 24.94 -10.31 -21.92
N ALA A 303 25.04 -11.64 -21.81
CA ALA A 303 24.06 -12.51 -22.41
C ALA A 303 22.74 -12.48 -21.62
N LEU A 304 21.64 -12.22 -22.31
CA LEU A 304 20.29 -12.34 -21.75
C LEU A 304 19.69 -13.72 -22.05
N GLU A 305 20.12 -14.35 -23.11
CA GLU A 305 19.58 -15.61 -23.60
C GLU A 305 20.67 -16.64 -23.84
N GLY A 306 20.29 -17.90 -23.84
CA GLY A 306 21.18 -19.02 -24.16
C GLY A 306 21.34 -20.02 -23.03
N GLU A 307 22.10 -21.06 -23.34
CA GLU A 307 22.50 -22.10 -22.40
C GLU A 307 24.02 -22.26 -22.47
N TYR A 308 24.64 -22.25 -21.32
CA TYR A 308 26.10 -22.25 -21.15
C TYR A 308 26.53 -23.36 -20.20
N ARG A 309 27.84 -23.59 -20.12
CA ARG A 309 28.43 -24.48 -19.12
C ARG A 309 29.44 -23.70 -18.28
N VAL A 310 29.24 -23.70 -16.97
CA VAL A 310 30.11 -23.06 -15.99
C VAL A 310 30.56 -24.14 -15.01
N ASN A 311 31.84 -24.38 -14.94
CA ASN A 311 32.44 -25.47 -14.09
C ASN A 311 31.77 -26.85 -14.33
N GLY A 312 31.38 -27.12 -15.58
CA GLY A 312 30.70 -28.37 -15.95
C GLY A 312 29.20 -28.41 -15.65
N LEU A 313 28.67 -27.43 -14.94
CA LEU A 313 27.25 -27.31 -14.66
C LEU A 313 26.51 -26.55 -15.79
N ARG A 314 25.28 -26.94 -16.02
CA ARG A 314 24.38 -26.19 -16.93
C ARG A 314 24.06 -24.84 -16.29
N ALA A 315 24.13 -23.79 -17.09
CA ALA A 315 23.91 -22.42 -16.65
C ALA A 315 23.06 -21.65 -17.68
N ARG A 316 22.04 -20.94 -17.23
CA ARG A 316 21.18 -20.12 -18.11
C ARG A 316 20.97 -18.75 -17.48
N PRO A 317 20.95 -17.66 -18.27
CA PRO A 317 20.56 -16.36 -17.77
C PRO A 317 19.13 -16.39 -17.15
N ALA A 318 18.92 -15.64 -16.10
CA ALA A 318 17.61 -15.54 -15.44
C ALA A 318 16.51 -15.13 -16.43
N PHE A 319 16.82 -14.26 -17.39
CA PHE A 319 15.89 -13.83 -18.43
C PHE A 319 15.44 -14.98 -19.36
N THR A 320 16.35 -15.91 -19.72
CA THR A 320 15.99 -17.12 -20.48
C THR A 320 14.92 -17.93 -19.74
N ILE A 321 15.10 -18.14 -18.45
CA ILE A 321 14.17 -18.92 -17.63
C ILE A 321 12.82 -18.22 -17.53
N ILE A 322 12.82 -16.91 -17.34
CA ILE A 322 11.56 -16.12 -17.29
C ILE A 322 10.80 -16.23 -18.63
N ARG A 323 11.49 -16.17 -19.77
CA ARG A 323 10.85 -16.30 -21.08
C ARG A 323 10.26 -17.69 -21.33
N GLU A 324 10.88 -18.73 -20.79
CA GLU A 324 10.40 -20.12 -20.88
C GLU A 324 9.18 -20.39 -19.98
N HIS A 325 9.00 -19.57 -18.93
CA HIS A 325 7.88 -19.72 -17.98
C HIS A 325 6.58 -19.34 -18.68
N ARG A 326 5.80 -20.33 -19.07
CA ARG A 326 4.52 -20.14 -19.78
C ARG A 326 3.39 -19.92 -18.78
N SER A 327 2.36 -19.21 -19.23
CA SER A 327 1.13 -19.01 -18.43
C SER A 327 0.43 -20.32 -18.05
N GLU A 328 0.69 -21.40 -18.79
CA GLU A 328 0.17 -22.74 -18.53
C GLU A 328 0.77 -23.41 -17.28
N ASP A 329 1.95 -22.94 -16.84
CA ASP A 329 2.65 -23.49 -15.69
C ASP A 329 2.20 -22.84 -14.37
N VAL A 330 1.25 -21.91 -14.41
CA VAL A 330 0.84 -21.06 -13.26
C VAL A 330 -0.65 -21.26 -12.88
N VAL A 331 -1.38 -22.13 -13.58
CA VAL A 331 -2.81 -22.40 -13.35
C VAL A 331 -3.02 -23.66 -12.54
#